data_0e365fd78b857c331ef0f3f24c9b9f66
#
_entry.id   0e365fd78b857c331ef0f3f24c9b9f66
#
_cell.length_a   1.000
_cell.length_b   1.000
_cell.length_c   1.000
_cell.angle_alpha   90.00
_cell.angle_beta   90.00
_cell.angle_gamma   90.00
#
_symmetry.space_group_name_H-M   'P 1'
#
loop_
_entity.id
_entity.type
_entity.pdbx_description
1 polymer ?
#
loop_
_entity_poly.entity_id
_entity_poly.type
_entity_poly.pdbx_seq_one_letter_code
_entity_poly.pdbx_strand_id
1 'polypeptide(L)'
;MIFFACKEAVQFGSPTIESEHLLLGLFREDKDLTLRFLPNHASIEIIRRDIEARTTIREKISPSTDLPLSNECKRILAYAAEENERLLHPHVGTEHLLLGILREERCMAAEILQQYGIRVSAVREELARFPMQVERRVSFLPHEMGSAPTLPTGDVVPDADTAKRIAEAVWIPRYGADTVARQAPVKVELVKLELKFNVWIVTGSSSTEAPLFAFILQTNGRILDVGGPSKP
;
A
#
# COMPACT_ATOMS: atom_id res chain seq x y z
N MET A 1 -0.26 -1.93 1.37
CA MET A 1 1.12 -2.34 1.06
C MET A 1 1.19 -3.28 -0.16
N ILE A 2 0.60 -4.49 -0.16
CA ILE A 2 0.63 -5.46 -1.30
C ILE A 2 0.13 -4.84 -2.61
N PHE A 3 -0.92 -4.02 -2.55
CA PHE A 3 -1.40 -3.27 -3.70
C PHE A 3 -0.31 -2.39 -4.34
N PHE A 4 0.47 -1.66 -3.54
CA PHE A 4 1.57 -0.86 -4.07
C PHE A 4 2.70 -1.73 -4.61
N ALA A 5 3.00 -2.86 -3.96
CA ALA A 5 3.96 -3.83 -4.48
C ALA A 5 3.55 -4.39 -5.85
N CYS A 6 2.25 -4.69 -6.05
CA CYS A 6 1.73 -5.09 -7.33
C CYS A 6 1.91 -3.99 -8.40
N LYS A 7 1.61 -2.73 -8.06
CA LYS A 7 1.85 -1.59 -8.98
C LYS A 7 3.32 -1.47 -9.37
N GLU A 8 4.24 -1.65 -8.43
CA GLU A 8 5.67 -1.63 -8.70
C GLU A 8 6.05 -2.79 -9.63
N ALA A 9 5.60 -4.03 -9.37
CA ALA A 9 5.85 -5.17 -10.23
C ALA A 9 5.36 -4.94 -11.67
N VAL A 10 4.17 -4.37 -11.83
CA VAL A 10 3.61 -3.98 -13.14
C VAL A 10 4.50 -2.96 -13.85
N GLN A 11 5.03 -1.96 -13.14
CA GLN A 11 5.91 -0.95 -13.72
C GLN A 11 7.26 -1.53 -14.15
N PHE A 12 7.78 -2.51 -13.42
CA PHE A 12 9.00 -3.24 -13.75
C PHE A 12 8.79 -4.31 -14.84
N GLY A 13 7.53 -4.58 -15.22
CA GLY A 13 7.19 -5.65 -16.17
C GLY A 13 7.46 -7.05 -15.60
N SER A 14 7.41 -7.20 -14.29
CA SER A 14 7.63 -8.49 -13.62
C SER A 14 6.36 -9.33 -13.63
N PRO A 15 6.45 -10.64 -13.98
CA PRO A 15 5.29 -11.54 -13.94
C PRO A 15 4.89 -11.96 -12.52
N THR A 16 5.71 -11.60 -11.52
CA THR A 16 5.53 -11.96 -10.10
C THR A 16 5.85 -10.75 -9.22
N ILE A 17 5.25 -10.69 -8.04
CA ILE A 17 5.63 -9.72 -7.02
C ILE A 17 6.84 -10.29 -6.28
N GLU A 18 8.01 -9.66 -6.47
CA GLU A 18 9.27 -10.00 -5.83
C GLU A 18 9.54 -9.14 -4.59
N SER A 19 10.61 -9.46 -3.85
CA SER A 19 10.97 -8.79 -2.59
C SER A 19 11.20 -7.28 -2.73
N GLU A 20 11.81 -6.84 -3.83
CA GLU A 20 12.03 -5.42 -4.14
C GLU A 20 10.73 -4.66 -4.37
N HIS A 21 9.75 -5.29 -5.00
CA HIS A 21 8.43 -4.69 -5.17
C HIS A 21 7.70 -4.55 -3.83
N LEU A 22 7.86 -5.53 -2.92
CA LEU A 22 7.36 -5.44 -1.55
C LEU A 22 8.01 -4.27 -0.81
N LEU A 23 9.32 -4.09 -0.93
CA LEU A 23 10.07 -3.00 -0.28
C LEU A 23 9.59 -1.63 -0.77
N LEU A 24 9.47 -1.44 -2.08
CA LEU A 24 8.98 -0.18 -2.65
C LEU A 24 7.53 0.07 -2.25
N GLY A 25 6.69 -0.96 -2.25
CA GLY A 25 5.31 -0.89 -1.81
C GLY A 25 5.18 -0.55 -0.33
N LEU A 26 6.08 -1.07 0.50
CA LEU A 26 6.16 -0.78 1.94
C LEU A 26 6.45 0.70 2.19
N PHE A 27 7.48 1.24 1.59
CA PHE A 27 7.87 2.64 1.74
C PHE A 27 6.84 3.62 1.18
N ARG A 28 6.08 3.20 0.17
CA ARG A 28 4.99 3.99 -0.38
C ARG A 28 3.76 4.03 0.54
N GLU A 29 3.49 2.91 1.21
CA GLU A 29 2.39 2.80 2.17
C GLU A 29 2.66 3.59 3.44
N ASP A 30 3.90 3.50 3.95
CA ASP A 30 4.29 4.04 5.26
C ASP A 30 5.54 4.91 5.16
N LYS A 31 5.31 6.22 5.08
CA LYS A 31 6.38 7.22 5.03
C LYS A 31 7.05 7.41 6.39
N ASP A 32 6.32 7.22 7.47
CA ASP A 32 6.84 7.38 8.83
C ASP A 32 7.82 6.24 9.15
N LEU A 33 7.55 5.03 8.71
CA LEU A 33 8.48 3.91 8.76
C LEU A 33 9.79 4.24 8.04
N THR A 34 9.69 4.88 6.87
CA THR A 34 10.84 5.32 6.09
C THR A 34 11.68 6.33 6.87
N LEU A 35 11.05 7.35 7.44
CA LEU A 35 11.73 8.37 8.23
C LEU A 35 12.37 7.80 9.51
N ARG A 36 11.77 6.76 10.08
CA ARG A 36 12.21 6.16 11.34
C ARG A 36 13.41 5.24 11.16
N PHE A 37 13.45 4.46 10.08
CA PHE A 37 14.44 3.40 9.91
C PHE A 37 15.48 3.67 8.82
N LEU A 38 15.18 4.52 7.83
CA LEU A 38 16.16 4.88 6.82
C LEU A 38 17.12 5.95 7.35
N PRO A 39 18.44 5.80 7.13
CA PRO A 39 19.39 6.85 7.46
C PRO A 39 19.19 8.09 6.55
N ASN A 40 19.57 9.26 7.05
CA ASN A 40 19.37 10.55 6.36
C ASN A 40 19.94 10.63 4.93
N HIS A 41 20.90 9.79 4.59
CA HIS A 41 21.50 9.72 3.25
C HIS A 41 20.78 8.72 2.31
N ALA A 42 19.81 7.97 2.81
CA ALA A 42 19.01 7.04 2.02
C ALA A 42 17.61 7.61 1.80
N SER A 43 17.25 7.83 0.54
CA SER A 43 15.88 8.17 0.16
C SER A 43 15.23 7.01 -0.60
N ILE A 44 13.91 7.04 -0.68
CA ILE A 44 13.16 6.05 -1.48
C ILE A 44 13.63 6.08 -2.94
N GLU A 45 13.96 7.25 -3.46
CA GLU A 45 14.44 7.44 -4.83
C GLU A 45 15.81 6.79 -5.05
N ILE A 46 16.70 6.87 -4.07
CA ILE A 46 18.01 6.22 -4.12
C ILE A 46 17.84 4.70 -4.10
N ILE A 47 17.02 4.19 -3.18
CA ILE A 47 16.73 2.76 -3.09
C ILE A 47 16.09 2.25 -4.39
N ARG A 48 15.17 3.03 -4.97
CA ARG A 48 14.57 2.69 -6.27
C ARG A 48 15.62 2.58 -7.38
N ARG A 49 16.56 3.51 -7.46
CA ARG A 49 17.66 3.46 -8.44
C ARG A 49 18.55 2.23 -8.23
N ASP A 50 18.83 1.87 -6.98
CA ASP A 50 19.60 0.67 -6.67
C ASP A 50 18.88 -0.61 -7.11
N ILE A 51 17.56 -0.67 -6.96
CA ILE A 51 16.73 -1.75 -7.45
C ILE A 51 16.74 -1.77 -8.99
N GLU A 52 16.50 -0.63 -9.63
CA GLU A 52 16.49 -0.50 -11.08
C GLU A 52 17.84 -0.90 -11.71
N ALA A 53 18.96 -0.59 -11.04
CA ALA A 53 20.29 -0.97 -11.49
C ALA A 53 20.57 -2.49 -11.42
N ARG A 54 19.82 -3.23 -10.56
CA ARG A 54 19.99 -4.68 -10.36
C ARG A 54 18.91 -5.52 -11.05
N THR A 55 17.80 -4.89 -11.43
CA THR A 55 16.64 -5.56 -12.01
C THR A 55 16.55 -5.31 -13.51
N THR A 56 16.25 -6.34 -14.29
CA THR A 56 15.97 -6.17 -15.71
C THR A 56 14.54 -5.64 -15.86
N ILE A 57 14.43 -4.36 -16.20
CA ILE A 57 13.12 -3.74 -16.49
C ILE A 57 12.62 -4.27 -17.84
N ARG A 58 11.40 -4.81 -17.86
CA ARG A 58 10.72 -5.31 -19.06
C ARG A 58 9.60 -4.36 -19.47
N GLU A 59 8.93 -4.68 -20.57
CA GLU A 59 7.71 -3.95 -20.94
C GLU A 59 6.65 -4.03 -19.85
N LYS A 60 5.99 -2.90 -19.61
CA LYS A 60 4.94 -2.81 -18.58
C LYS A 60 3.81 -3.78 -18.86
N ILE A 61 3.42 -4.51 -17.85
CA ILE A 61 2.28 -5.43 -17.91
C ILE A 61 0.98 -4.65 -17.70
N SER A 62 -0.14 -5.18 -18.21
CA SER A 62 -1.44 -4.57 -17.99
C SER A 62 -1.76 -4.45 -16.48
N PRO A 63 -2.23 -3.29 -16.00
CA PRO A 63 -2.58 -3.10 -14.59
C PRO A 63 -3.69 -4.02 -14.06
N SER A 64 -4.45 -4.65 -14.96
CA SER A 64 -5.51 -5.62 -14.63
C SER A 64 -4.99 -7.05 -14.41
N THR A 65 -3.68 -7.28 -14.50
CA THR A 65 -3.08 -8.59 -14.31
C THR A 65 -2.96 -8.88 -12.81
N ASP A 66 -3.56 -9.98 -12.37
CA ASP A 66 -3.36 -10.50 -11.02
C ASP A 66 -1.97 -11.16 -10.97
N LEU A 67 -1.05 -10.53 -10.23
CA LEU A 67 0.33 -11.00 -10.15
C LEU A 67 0.53 -11.86 -8.91
N PRO A 68 1.01 -13.11 -9.08
CA PRO A 68 1.29 -13.98 -7.95
C PRO A 68 2.49 -13.48 -7.14
N LEU A 69 2.49 -13.78 -5.86
CA LEU A 69 3.64 -13.57 -4.97
C LEU A 69 4.72 -14.62 -5.25
N SER A 70 5.97 -14.20 -5.32
CA SER A 70 7.11 -15.12 -5.35
C SER A 70 7.19 -15.95 -4.05
N ASN A 71 7.95 -17.03 -4.08
CA ASN A 71 8.16 -17.85 -2.89
C ASN A 71 8.90 -17.09 -1.78
N GLU A 72 9.79 -16.17 -2.15
CA GLU A 72 10.44 -15.25 -1.19
C GLU A 72 9.42 -14.35 -0.50
N CYS A 73 8.53 -13.73 -1.27
CA CYS A 73 7.47 -12.90 -0.71
C CYS A 73 6.54 -13.66 0.22
N LYS A 74 6.21 -14.91 -0.10
CA LYS A 74 5.41 -15.78 0.79
C LYS A 74 6.13 -16.05 2.12
N ARG A 75 7.45 -16.29 2.09
CA ARG A 75 8.25 -16.45 3.32
C ARG A 75 8.35 -15.15 4.11
N ILE A 76 8.55 -14.01 3.44
CA ILE A 76 8.56 -12.69 4.07
C ILE A 76 7.27 -12.44 4.84
N LEU A 77 6.11 -12.76 4.25
CA LEU A 77 4.81 -12.61 4.92
C LEU A 77 4.66 -13.55 6.12
N ALA A 78 5.16 -14.78 6.02
CA ALA A 78 5.18 -15.71 7.15
C ALA A 78 6.06 -15.18 8.29
N TYR A 79 7.27 -14.70 7.96
CA TYR A 79 8.15 -14.07 8.95
C TYR A 79 7.55 -12.82 9.59
N ALA A 80 6.80 -12.01 8.83
CA ALA A 80 6.11 -10.85 9.38
C ALA A 80 5.05 -11.26 10.42
N ALA A 81 4.31 -12.35 10.17
CA ALA A 81 3.35 -12.88 11.13
C ALA A 81 4.05 -13.39 12.40
N GLU A 82 5.17 -14.12 12.26
CA GLU A 82 5.96 -14.57 13.41
C GLU A 82 6.53 -13.40 14.24
N GLU A 83 6.99 -12.32 13.60
CA GLU A 83 7.46 -11.13 14.31
C GLU A 83 6.33 -10.41 15.04
N ASN A 84 5.12 -10.37 14.45
CA ASN A 84 3.94 -9.85 15.11
C ASN A 84 3.61 -10.63 16.39
N GLU A 85 3.63 -11.97 16.34
CA GLU A 85 3.42 -12.82 17.49
C GLU A 85 4.51 -12.62 18.56
N ARG A 86 5.77 -12.53 18.14
CA ARG A 86 6.93 -12.29 19.04
C ARG A 86 6.82 -10.96 19.78
N LEU A 87 6.36 -9.91 19.11
CA LEU A 87 6.21 -8.57 19.67
C LEU A 87 4.89 -8.40 20.42
N LEU A 88 4.01 -9.40 20.41
CA LEU A 88 2.67 -9.38 21.00
C LEU A 88 1.83 -8.20 20.50
N HIS A 89 1.97 -7.86 19.23
CA HIS A 89 1.19 -6.81 18.60
C HIS A 89 -0.18 -7.34 18.14
N PRO A 90 -1.24 -6.53 18.18
CA PRO A 90 -2.59 -7.00 17.85
C PRO A 90 -2.79 -7.28 16.35
N HIS A 91 -1.98 -6.67 15.49
CA HIS A 91 -2.10 -6.76 14.03
C HIS A 91 -0.74 -6.77 13.35
N VAL A 92 -0.64 -7.46 12.21
CA VAL A 92 0.54 -7.39 11.34
C VAL A 92 0.55 -6.04 10.63
N GLY A 93 1.50 -5.18 10.98
CA GLY A 93 1.71 -3.86 10.39
C GLY A 93 2.90 -3.82 9.41
N THR A 94 3.19 -2.63 8.91
CA THR A 94 4.30 -2.34 7.98
C THR A 94 5.67 -2.62 8.61
N GLU A 95 5.82 -2.38 9.90
CA GLU A 95 7.01 -2.67 10.69
C GLU A 95 7.32 -4.17 10.76
N HIS A 96 6.29 -5.03 10.84
CA HIS A 96 6.48 -6.48 10.83
C HIS A 96 6.91 -6.97 9.45
N LEU A 97 6.40 -6.33 8.39
CA LEU A 97 6.83 -6.62 7.02
C LEU A 97 8.28 -6.21 6.77
N LEU A 98 8.72 -5.09 7.32
CA LEU A 98 10.12 -4.69 7.30
C LEU A 98 11.01 -5.75 7.98
N LEU A 99 10.59 -6.25 9.15
CA LEU A 99 11.27 -7.35 9.83
C LEU A 99 11.25 -8.64 9.01
N GLY A 100 10.12 -8.96 8.37
CA GLY A 100 9.98 -10.10 7.48
C GLY A 100 10.96 -10.06 6.30
N ILE A 101 11.08 -8.90 5.65
CA ILE A 101 12.06 -8.67 4.57
C ILE A 101 13.48 -8.89 5.09
N LEU A 102 13.85 -8.27 6.21
CA LEU A 102 15.19 -8.38 6.78
C LEU A 102 15.56 -9.81 7.22
N ARG A 103 14.57 -10.66 7.55
CA ARG A 103 14.77 -12.07 7.90
C ARG A 103 14.99 -12.97 6.67
N GLU A 104 14.51 -12.58 5.51
CA GLU A 104 14.80 -13.26 4.25
C GLU A 104 16.16 -12.74 3.69
N GLU A 105 17.24 -13.03 4.40
CA GLU A 105 18.57 -12.43 4.23
C GLU A 105 19.12 -12.49 2.81
N ARG A 106 18.69 -13.45 2.00
CA ARG A 106 19.17 -13.68 0.63
C ARG A 106 18.34 -13.01 -0.45
N CYS A 107 17.27 -12.30 -0.07
CA CYS A 107 16.46 -11.57 -1.04
C CYS A 107 17.07 -10.19 -1.34
N MET A 108 16.84 -9.67 -2.54
CA MET A 108 17.34 -8.38 -2.99
C MET A 108 16.98 -7.24 -2.05
N ALA A 109 15.74 -7.21 -1.56
CA ALA A 109 15.28 -6.18 -0.64
C ALA A 109 16.07 -6.16 0.67
N ALA A 110 16.36 -7.34 1.25
CA ALA A 110 17.16 -7.45 2.48
C ALA A 110 18.61 -7.00 2.26
N GLU A 111 19.24 -7.39 1.14
CA GLU A 111 20.59 -6.97 0.80
C GLU A 111 20.69 -5.45 0.68
N ILE A 112 19.73 -4.81 0.02
CA ILE A 112 19.67 -3.35 -0.10
C ILE A 112 19.53 -2.71 1.28
N LEU A 113 18.56 -3.14 2.10
CA LEU A 113 18.39 -2.59 3.45
C LEU A 113 19.64 -2.73 4.31
N GLN A 114 20.32 -3.88 4.23
CA GLN A 114 21.57 -4.13 4.96
C GLN A 114 22.72 -3.22 4.50
N GLN A 115 22.82 -2.89 3.21
CA GLN A 115 23.80 -1.92 2.70
C GLN A 115 23.59 -0.52 3.28
N TYR A 116 22.35 -0.15 3.57
CA TYR A 116 22.02 1.09 4.28
C TYR A 116 22.09 0.95 5.81
N GLY A 117 22.63 -0.16 6.32
CA GLY A 117 22.86 -0.38 7.74
C GLY A 117 21.63 -0.78 8.54
N ILE A 118 20.51 -1.09 7.87
CA ILE A 118 19.28 -1.51 8.54
C ILE A 118 19.39 -3.00 8.90
N ARG A 119 19.31 -3.30 10.18
CA ARG A 119 19.47 -4.65 10.72
C ARG A 119 18.24 -5.08 11.52
N VAL A 120 17.90 -6.37 11.44
CA VAL A 120 16.76 -6.97 12.18
C VAL A 120 16.82 -6.63 13.68
N SER A 121 18.01 -6.73 14.31
CA SER A 121 18.18 -6.45 15.73
C SER A 121 17.82 -5.01 16.09
N ALA A 122 18.32 -4.04 15.29
CA ALA A 122 18.06 -2.61 15.51
C ALA A 122 16.56 -2.28 15.35
N VAL A 123 15.91 -2.83 14.33
CA VAL A 123 14.47 -2.63 14.11
C VAL A 123 13.65 -3.25 15.25
N ARG A 124 13.99 -4.47 15.71
CA ARG A 124 13.31 -5.10 16.85
C ARG A 124 13.47 -4.30 18.14
N GLU A 125 14.69 -3.85 18.45
CA GLU A 125 14.95 -3.04 19.65
C GLU A 125 14.15 -1.74 19.64
N GLU A 126 14.10 -1.11 18.46
CA GLU A 126 13.35 0.13 18.31
C GLU A 126 11.84 -0.09 18.47
N LEU A 127 11.29 -1.17 17.92
CA LEU A 127 9.87 -1.51 18.07
C LEU A 127 9.53 -1.92 19.51
N ALA A 128 10.46 -2.59 20.21
CA ALA A 128 10.28 -2.96 21.61
C ALA A 128 10.31 -1.75 22.55
N ARG A 129 11.09 -0.70 22.23
CA ARG A 129 11.14 0.55 23.00
C ARG A 129 9.85 1.37 22.90
N PHE A 130 9.22 1.30 21.73
CA PHE A 130 7.94 1.95 21.47
C PHE A 130 6.90 0.86 21.15
N PRO A 131 6.44 0.12 22.19
CA PRO A 131 5.34 -0.81 21.96
C PRO A 131 4.26 -0.01 21.27
N MET A 132 3.78 -0.53 20.11
CA MET A 132 2.77 0.16 19.32
C MET A 132 1.74 0.72 20.29
N GLN A 133 1.75 2.04 20.45
CA GLN A 133 0.59 2.69 21.02
C GLN A 133 -0.53 2.26 20.06
N VAL A 134 -1.36 1.32 20.53
CA VAL A 134 -2.70 1.22 19.99
C VAL A 134 -3.09 2.67 19.85
N GLU A 135 -3.12 3.19 18.61
CA GLU A 135 -3.73 4.48 18.42
C GLU A 135 -5.04 4.34 19.16
N ARG A 136 -5.06 4.83 20.40
CA ARG A 136 -6.29 5.31 20.96
C ARG A 136 -6.70 6.35 19.91
N ARG A 137 -7.42 5.90 18.90
CA ARG A 137 -8.41 6.77 18.32
C ARG A 137 -9.05 7.34 19.55
N VAL A 138 -8.67 8.57 19.86
CA VAL A 138 -9.38 9.37 20.83
C VAL A 138 -10.76 9.42 20.22
N SER A 139 -11.56 8.42 20.57
CA SER A 139 -12.97 8.53 20.44
C SER A 139 -13.30 9.69 21.34
N PHE A 140 -13.46 10.87 20.74
CA PHE A 140 -14.33 11.88 21.29
C PHE A 140 -15.71 11.23 21.32
N LEU A 141 -15.92 10.41 22.33
CA LEU A 141 -17.25 10.08 22.78
C LEU A 141 -17.64 11.26 23.70
N PRO A 142 -18.56 12.11 23.26
CA PRO A 142 -19.35 12.87 24.22
C PRO A 142 -20.01 11.80 25.12
N HIS A 143 -19.76 11.88 26.39
CA HIS A 143 -20.46 11.11 27.40
C HIS A 143 -21.93 11.47 27.28
N GLU A 144 -22.72 10.60 26.68
CA GLU A 144 -24.17 10.59 26.50
C GLU A 144 -24.59 10.39 25.03
N MET A 145 -24.45 9.12 24.55
CA MET A 145 -25.41 8.61 23.57
C MET A 145 -25.41 7.09 23.64
N GLY A 146 -26.59 6.54 23.81
CA GLY A 146 -26.84 5.12 23.98
C GLY A 146 -26.25 4.25 22.89
N SER A 147 -26.02 2.99 23.22
CA SER A 147 -25.55 1.85 22.41
C SER A 147 -24.92 2.23 21.08
N ALA A 148 -23.57 2.15 21.01
CA ALA A 148 -22.84 2.32 19.76
C ALA A 148 -23.49 1.47 18.65
N PRO A 149 -23.78 2.05 17.48
CA PRO A 149 -24.23 1.25 16.35
C PRO A 149 -23.14 0.21 16.07
N THR A 150 -23.53 -1.06 16.11
CA THR A 150 -22.71 -2.16 15.62
C THR A 150 -22.33 -1.84 14.18
N LEU A 151 -21.01 -1.65 13.92
CA LEU A 151 -20.54 -1.51 12.56
C LEU A 151 -21.04 -2.69 11.75
N PRO A 152 -21.64 -2.47 10.57
CA PRO A 152 -22.09 -3.56 9.74
C PRO A 152 -20.94 -4.52 9.48
N THR A 153 -21.14 -5.81 9.68
CA THR A 153 -20.20 -6.91 9.43
C THR A 153 -20.00 -7.19 7.93
N GLY A 154 -20.17 -6.19 7.07
CA GLY A 154 -20.03 -6.27 5.63
C GLY A 154 -19.00 -5.27 5.09
N ASP A 155 -18.71 -5.39 3.81
CA ASP A 155 -17.85 -4.45 3.10
C ASP A 155 -18.41 -3.03 3.16
N VAL A 156 -17.59 -2.06 3.54
CA VAL A 156 -17.99 -0.63 3.63
C VAL A 156 -18.27 -0.06 2.23
N VAL A 157 -17.63 -0.62 1.19
CA VAL A 157 -17.85 -0.24 -0.21
C VAL A 157 -18.39 -1.46 -0.97
N PRO A 158 -19.70 -1.75 -0.83
CA PRO A 158 -20.26 -3.00 -1.31
C PRO A 158 -20.42 -3.07 -2.84
N ASP A 159 -20.50 -1.93 -3.51
CA ASP A 159 -20.84 -1.85 -4.93
C ASP A 159 -20.06 -0.75 -5.68
N ALA A 160 -20.12 -0.82 -7.01
CA ALA A 160 -19.42 0.10 -7.91
C ALA A 160 -19.92 1.55 -7.80
N ASP A 161 -21.21 1.77 -7.51
CA ASP A 161 -21.76 3.12 -7.37
C ASP A 161 -21.23 3.80 -6.11
N THR A 162 -21.09 3.06 -5.02
CA THR A 162 -20.46 3.55 -3.78
C THR A 162 -18.99 3.90 -4.02
N ALA A 163 -18.24 3.03 -4.71
CA ALA A 163 -16.84 3.29 -5.05
C ALA A 163 -16.70 4.54 -5.93
N LYS A 164 -17.57 4.70 -6.92
CA LYS A 164 -17.60 5.88 -7.79
C LYS A 164 -17.85 7.17 -7.00
N ARG A 165 -18.84 7.19 -6.12
CA ARG A 165 -19.16 8.37 -5.28
C ARG A 165 -18.01 8.76 -4.36
N ILE A 166 -17.29 7.78 -3.80
CA ILE A 166 -16.10 8.04 -2.99
C ILE A 166 -15.00 8.67 -3.85
N ALA A 167 -14.74 8.13 -5.04
CA ALA A 167 -13.77 8.68 -5.98
C ALA A 167 -14.11 10.13 -6.36
N GLU A 168 -15.35 10.42 -6.74
CA GLU A 168 -15.83 11.77 -7.08
C GLU A 168 -15.69 12.74 -5.89
N ALA A 169 -16.00 12.31 -4.67
CA ALA A 169 -15.85 13.10 -3.46
C ALA A 169 -14.40 13.52 -3.19
N VAL A 170 -13.43 12.72 -3.63
CA VAL A 170 -11.99 13.03 -3.50
C VAL A 170 -11.48 13.82 -4.69
N TRP A 171 -11.96 13.54 -5.89
CA TRP A 171 -11.51 14.22 -7.11
C TRP A 171 -12.00 15.67 -7.20
N ILE A 172 -13.26 15.93 -6.83
CA ILE A 172 -13.87 17.28 -6.96
C ILE A 172 -13.07 18.34 -6.19
N PRO A 173 -12.71 18.16 -4.90
CA PRO A 173 -11.91 19.15 -4.18
C PRO A 173 -10.49 19.32 -4.74
N ARG A 174 -9.93 18.27 -5.36
CA ARG A 174 -8.55 18.26 -5.84
C ARG A 174 -8.39 18.76 -7.26
N TYR A 175 -9.32 18.45 -8.16
CA TYR A 175 -9.23 18.70 -9.59
C TYR A 175 -10.33 19.63 -10.14
N GLY A 176 -11.36 19.93 -9.34
CA GLY A 176 -12.52 20.72 -9.72
C GLY A 176 -13.64 19.91 -10.37
N ALA A 177 -14.88 20.34 -10.18
CA ALA A 177 -16.07 19.65 -10.66
C ALA A 177 -16.11 19.51 -12.19
N ASP A 178 -15.70 20.54 -12.93
CA ASP A 178 -15.69 20.55 -14.40
C ASP A 178 -14.70 19.52 -14.97
N THR A 179 -13.52 19.36 -14.35
CA THR A 179 -12.53 18.37 -14.73
C THR A 179 -13.06 16.97 -14.49
N VAL A 180 -13.71 16.73 -13.35
CA VAL A 180 -14.32 15.44 -13.02
C VAL A 180 -15.47 15.10 -13.98
N ALA A 181 -16.30 16.08 -14.34
CA ALA A 181 -17.40 15.90 -15.30
C ALA A 181 -16.90 15.47 -16.69
N ARG A 182 -15.76 16.02 -17.14
CA ARG A 182 -15.12 15.62 -18.42
C ARG A 182 -14.56 14.20 -18.45
N GLN A 183 -14.42 13.56 -17.28
CA GLN A 183 -13.93 12.18 -17.17
C GLN A 183 -15.03 11.12 -17.38
N ALA A 184 -16.25 11.51 -17.65
CA ALA A 184 -17.34 10.56 -17.94
C ALA A 184 -17.18 9.94 -19.35
N PRO A 185 -17.52 8.65 -19.54
CA PRO A 185 -17.97 7.69 -18.50
C PRO A 185 -16.83 7.21 -17.60
N VAL A 186 -17.14 7.01 -16.31
CA VAL A 186 -16.18 6.48 -15.33
C VAL A 186 -16.25 4.96 -15.33
N LYS A 187 -15.11 4.30 -15.51
CA LYS A 187 -14.97 2.85 -15.41
C LYS A 187 -14.71 2.46 -13.97
N VAL A 188 -15.44 1.46 -13.47
CA VAL A 188 -15.28 0.94 -12.11
C VAL A 188 -15.08 -0.57 -12.18
N GLU A 189 -13.98 -1.06 -11.65
CA GLU A 189 -13.62 -2.48 -11.63
C GLU A 189 -13.27 -2.93 -10.22
N LEU A 190 -13.75 -4.12 -9.83
CA LEU A 190 -13.35 -4.77 -8.58
C LEU A 190 -12.23 -5.76 -8.87
N VAL A 191 -11.04 -5.49 -8.32
CA VAL A 191 -9.89 -6.38 -8.45
C VAL A 191 -9.69 -7.13 -7.13
N LYS A 192 -9.64 -8.47 -7.22
CA LYS A 192 -9.34 -9.34 -6.09
C LYS A 192 -7.82 -9.51 -5.98
N LEU A 193 -7.26 -9.16 -4.84
CA LEU A 193 -5.86 -9.42 -4.53
C LEU A 193 -5.73 -10.72 -3.74
N GLU A 194 -4.63 -11.47 -3.94
CA GLU A 194 -4.41 -12.84 -3.40
C GLU A 194 -4.59 -12.97 -1.87
N LEU A 195 -4.53 -11.92 -1.10
CA LEU A 195 -4.65 -11.92 0.38
C LEU A 195 -6.07 -11.58 0.89
N LYS A 196 -7.12 -11.93 0.15
CA LYS A 196 -8.54 -11.66 0.50
C LYS A 196 -8.90 -10.16 0.55
N PHE A 197 -8.11 -9.28 -0.03
CA PHE A 197 -8.44 -7.88 -0.17
C PHE A 197 -9.00 -7.59 -1.56
N ASN A 198 -10.17 -7.01 -1.59
CA ASN A 198 -10.76 -6.52 -2.83
C ASN A 198 -10.54 -5.00 -2.91
N VAL A 199 -10.11 -4.52 -4.07
CA VAL A 199 -9.88 -3.10 -4.34
C VAL A 199 -10.74 -2.66 -5.49
N TRP A 200 -11.53 -1.61 -5.29
CA TRP A 200 -12.21 -0.90 -6.35
C TRP A 200 -11.22 0.01 -7.08
N ILE A 201 -11.12 -0.18 -8.38
CA ILE A 201 -10.38 0.70 -9.27
C ILE A 201 -11.39 1.56 -10.01
N VAL A 202 -11.36 2.85 -9.75
CA VAL A 202 -12.23 3.84 -10.42
C VAL A 202 -11.36 4.67 -11.34
N THR A 203 -11.68 4.66 -12.65
CA THR A 203 -10.87 5.34 -13.67
C THR A 203 -11.76 6.19 -14.55
N GLY A 204 -11.40 7.45 -14.74
CA GLY A 204 -12.06 8.34 -15.69
C GLY A 204 -11.67 8.03 -17.13
N SER A 205 -12.53 8.37 -18.07
CA SER A 205 -12.31 8.19 -19.51
C SER A 205 -12.21 9.56 -20.18
N SER A 206 -11.02 10.16 -20.17
CA SER A 206 -10.77 11.38 -20.94
C SER A 206 -9.95 11.08 -22.19
N SER A 207 -10.37 11.62 -23.31
CA SER A 207 -9.62 11.53 -24.58
C SER A 207 -8.58 12.64 -24.74
N THR A 208 -8.66 13.68 -23.93
CA THR A 208 -7.84 14.91 -24.07
C THR A 208 -6.89 15.17 -22.89
N GLU A 209 -7.17 14.57 -21.74
CA GLU A 209 -6.38 14.76 -20.52
C GLU A 209 -6.00 13.40 -19.91
N ALA A 210 -4.96 13.35 -19.07
CA ALA A 210 -4.64 12.14 -18.34
C ALA A 210 -5.85 11.70 -17.48
N PRO A 211 -6.23 10.42 -17.51
CA PRO A 211 -7.40 9.95 -16.78
C PRO A 211 -7.21 10.11 -15.28
N LEU A 212 -8.29 10.53 -14.59
CA LEU A 212 -8.36 10.47 -13.13
C LEU A 212 -8.44 9.01 -12.70
N PHE A 213 -7.80 8.66 -11.59
CA PHE A 213 -7.96 7.35 -10.99
C PHE A 213 -8.06 7.41 -9.47
N ALA A 214 -8.76 6.43 -8.89
CA ALA A 214 -8.80 6.20 -7.46
C ALA A 214 -8.81 4.70 -7.15
N PHE A 215 -8.07 4.29 -6.14
CA PHE A 215 -8.03 2.92 -5.64
C PHE A 215 -8.61 2.91 -4.23
N ILE A 216 -9.69 2.14 -4.03
CA ILE A 216 -10.48 2.17 -2.80
C ILE A 216 -10.61 0.75 -2.27
N LEU A 217 -10.17 0.52 -1.02
CA LEU A 217 -10.29 -0.77 -0.38
C LEU A 217 -11.76 -1.09 -0.06
N GLN A 218 -12.26 -2.24 -0.53
CA GLN A 218 -13.67 -2.63 -0.39
C GLN A 218 -14.07 -2.75 1.09
N THR A 219 -13.22 -3.33 1.92
CA THR A 219 -13.55 -3.69 3.31
C THR A 219 -13.78 -2.50 4.23
N ASN A 220 -13.06 -1.39 4.03
CA ASN A 220 -13.11 -0.24 4.95
C ASN A 220 -13.21 1.13 4.25
N GLY A 221 -13.29 1.17 2.92
CA GLY A 221 -13.39 2.41 2.15
C GLY A 221 -12.11 3.25 2.12
N ARG A 222 -10.98 2.73 2.65
CA ARG A 222 -9.69 3.45 2.64
C ARG A 222 -9.24 3.69 1.20
N ILE A 223 -8.92 4.93 0.91
CA ILE A 223 -8.36 5.31 -0.37
C ILE A 223 -6.87 5.03 -0.35
N LEU A 224 -6.42 4.14 -1.23
CA LEU A 224 -5.03 3.70 -1.32
C LEU A 224 -4.20 4.64 -2.18
N ASP A 225 -4.78 5.14 -3.28
CA ASP A 225 -4.11 6.07 -4.18
C ASP A 225 -5.12 6.87 -5.00
N VAL A 226 -4.76 8.10 -5.35
CA VAL A 226 -5.54 8.99 -6.21
C VAL A 226 -4.61 9.77 -7.12
N GLY A 227 -4.87 9.75 -8.41
CA GLY A 227 -4.07 10.49 -9.38
C GLY A 227 -4.89 11.04 -10.53
N GLY A 228 -4.23 11.86 -11.35
CA GLY A 228 -4.81 12.54 -12.49
C GLY A 228 -3.80 13.46 -13.14
N PRO A 229 -4.22 14.36 -14.05
CA PRO A 229 -3.34 15.31 -14.67
C PRO A 229 -2.63 16.19 -13.64
N SER A 230 -1.37 16.51 -13.90
CA SER A 230 -0.62 17.47 -13.09
C SER A 230 -1.37 18.78 -13.10
N LYS A 231 -1.46 19.44 -11.94
CA LYS A 231 -2.01 20.80 -11.88
C LYS A 231 -1.18 21.70 -12.81
N PRO A 232 -1.83 22.55 -13.62
CA PRO A 232 -1.13 23.55 -14.43
C PRO A 232 -0.32 24.54 -13.59
#